data_1d12c76293ba735b2f6b877b502623f3
#
_entry.id   1d12c76293ba735b2f6b877b502623f3
#
_cell.length_a   1.000
_cell.length_b   1.000
_cell.length_c   1.000
_cell.angle_alpha   90.00
_cell.angle_beta   90.00
_cell.angle_gamma   90.00
#
_symmetry.space_group_name_H-M   'P 1'
#
loop_
_entity.id
_entity.type
_entity.pdbx_description
1 polymer ?
#
loop_
_entity_poly.entity_id
_entity_poly.type
_entity_poly.pdbx_seq_one_letter_code
_entity_poly.pdbx_strand_id
1 'polypeptide(L)'
;MTTGAIIVAVDFSGQGERISPMLPAGTISVAQRMIASFQRAGVSCVAVITDSDSKKLWKHLSQKGVIFLKAEPDQTKNIFQCIGVGLEYMQKNFDRVLVAPGNIPLFLPKTVEELLASNKEIAIPTYEYQNGYPVLLSGNGISEILNIQDAASLESAIFQCTASKEYISVDDSGILKQTKPLKNCKKRIVMHNRQLTRPVLGVSLNHGKPFFDSRIVTLLHLVDETHSVRLACDLVQISYSTAWNMLNNAENELGYSLIARTRGGSVGSKSILTEKGRKLMNTYDQFEADLKQNVEILYDKYFFDMF
;
A
#
# COMPACT_ATOMS: atom_id res chain seq x y z
N MET A 1 6.14 6.99 -13.78
CA MET A 1 6.82 6.64 -12.52
C MET A 1 5.85 5.86 -11.65
N THR A 2 6.26 4.70 -11.21
CA THR A 2 5.46 3.85 -10.30
C THR A 2 5.63 4.34 -8.86
N THR A 3 4.52 4.42 -8.12
CA THR A 3 4.55 4.88 -6.72
C THR A 3 3.88 3.87 -5.81
N GLY A 4 4.59 3.47 -4.76
CA GLY A 4 4.07 2.68 -3.67
C GLY A 4 3.94 3.50 -2.38
N ALA A 5 3.31 2.93 -1.35
CA ALA A 5 3.24 3.53 -0.03
C ALA A 5 3.56 2.51 1.08
N ILE A 6 4.08 3.00 2.19
CA ILE A 6 4.36 2.24 3.41
C ILE A 6 3.54 2.81 4.55
N ILE A 7 2.84 1.94 5.27
CA ILE A 7 2.18 2.24 6.55
C ILE A 7 2.83 1.37 7.62
N VAL A 8 3.43 2.00 8.64
CA VAL A 8 3.98 1.25 9.78
C VAL A 8 2.87 1.03 10.81
N ALA A 9 2.39 -0.21 10.88
CA ALA A 9 1.27 -0.62 11.74
C ALA A 9 1.70 -1.50 12.92
N VAL A 10 2.97 -1.37 13.35
CA VAL A 10 3.53 -2.05 14.51
C VAL A 10 3.16 -1.32 15.79
N ASP A 11 2.87 -2.06 16.85
CA ASP A 11 2.58 -1.49 18.16
C ASP A 11 3.88 -1.29 18.97
N PHE A 12 4.33 -0.03 19.07
CA PHE A 12 5.50 0.34 19.86
C PHE A 12 5.11 0.58 21.33
N SER A 13 5.03 -0.45 22.19
CA SER A 13 4.64 -0.33 23.59
C SER A 13 5.62 0.53 24.39
N GLY A 14 5.16 1.67 24.94
CA GLY A 14 5.92 2.54 25.87
C GLY A 14 6.04 4.02 25.50
N GLN A 15 5.62 4.49 24.34
CA GLN A 15 5.78 5.91 23.93
C GLN A 15 4.43 6.62 23.67
N GLY A 16 3.73 7.00 24.73
CA GLY A 16 2.57 7.91 24.66
C GLY A 16 1.25 7.28 24.18
N GLU A 17 0.16 8.06 24.20
CA GLU A 17 -1.14 7.63 23.69
C GLU A 17 -1.06 7.21 22.22
N ARG A 18 -1.40 5.97 21.94
CA ARG A 18 -1.27 5.34 20.62
C ARG A 18 -2.60 5.21 19.94
N ILE A 19 -2.59 5.55 18.69
CA ILE A 19 -3.69 5.23 17.79
C ILE A 19 -3.39 3.86 17.20
N SER A 20 -4.09 2.83 17.67
CA SER A 20 -4.01 1.50 17.06
C SER A 20 -4.48 1.55 15.61
N PRO A 21 -3.80 0.86 14.68
CA PRO A 21 -4.23 0.75 13.28
C PRO A 21 -5.66 0.22 13.11
N MET A 22 -6.12 -0.59 14.06
CA MET A 22 -7.48 -1.16 14.10
C MET A 22 -8.52 -0.25 14.75
N LEU A 23 -8.09 0.86 15.38
CA LEU A 23 -9.03 1.76 16.08
C LEU A 23 -10.06 2.32 15.09
N PRO A 24 -11.37 2.30 15.44
CA PRO A 24 -12.38 2.92 14.59
C PRO A 24 -12.17 4.43 14.44
N ALA A 25 -12.18 4.91 13.22
CA ALA A 25 -12.14 6.32 12.86
C ALA A 25 -13.34 6.65 11.96
N GLY A 26 -14.53 6.75 12.55
CA GLY A 26 -15.82 6.74 11.86
C GLY A 26 -16.28 5.32 11.54
N THR A 27 -16.65 5.05 10.29
CA THR A 27 -17.16 3.75 9.82
C THR A 27 -16.05 2.76 9.43
N ILE A 28 -14.81 3.23 9.29
CA ILE A 28 -13.64 2.43 8.93
C ILE A 28 -12.52 2.62 9.95
N SER A 29 -11.56 1.69 9.98
CA SER A 29 -10.40 1.81 10.89
C SER A 29 -9.39 2.86 10.43
N VAL A 30 -8.48 3.23 11.33
CA VAL A 30 -7.35 4.12 11.06
C VAL A 30 -6.57 3.66 9.84
N ALA A 31 -6.13 2.40 9.82
CA ALA A 31 -5.34 1.88 8.71
C ALA A 31 -6.14 1.83 7.39
N GLN A 32 -7.42 1.43 7.42
CA GLN A 32 -8.28 1.47 6.22
C GLN A 32 -8.40 2.88 5.66
N ARG A 33 -8.48 3.89 6.53
CA ARG A 33 -8.57 5.29 6.14
C ARG A 33 -7.30 5.76 5.44
N MET A 34 -6.14 5.42 5.99
CA MET A 34 -4.84 5.74 5.38
C MET A 34 -4.67 5.06 4.01
N ILE A 35 -5.00 3.76 3.94
CA ILE A 35 -4.98 3.01 2.67
C ILE A 35 -5.90 3.68 1.64
N ALA A 36 -7.12 4.06 2.04
CA ALA A 36 -8.07 4.72 1.15
C ALA A 36 -7.55 6.08 0.64
N SER A 37 -6.87 6.88 1.50
CA SER A 37 -6.26 8.15 1.08
C SER A 37 -5.17 7.93 0.02
N PHE A 38 -4.29 6.96 0.22
CA PHE A 38 -3.25 6.61 -0.76
C PHE A 38 -3.87 6.12 -2.08
N GLN A 39 -4.81 5.18 -1.99
CA GLN A 39 -5.45 4.62 -3.19
C GLN A 39 -6.28 5.67 -3.97
N ARG A 40 -6.92 6.62 -3.27
CA ARG A 40 -7.66 7.72 -3.92
C ARG A 40 -6.72 8.65 -4.68
N ALA A 41 -5.51 8.88 -4.18
CA ALA A 41 -4.46 9.64 -4.86
C ALA A 41 -3.70 8.84 -5.94
N GLY A 42 -4.16 7.65 -6.31
CA GLY A 42 -3.58 6.86 -7.40
C GLY A 42 -2.43 5.93 -7.01
N VAL A 43 -2.12 5.77 -5.71
CA VAL A 43 -1.10 4.81 -5.27
C VAL A 43 -1.60 3.39 -5.47
N SER A 44 -0.87 2.60 -6.26
CA SER A 44 -1.29 1.25 -6.69
C SER A 44 -1.03 0.16 -5.66
N CYS A 45 -0.01 0.32 -4.84
CA CYS A 45 0.40 -0.66 -3.83
C CYS A 45 0.69 0.01 -2.49
N VAL A 46 0.11 -0.52 -1.42
CA VAL A 46 0.35 -0.09 -0.04
C VAL A 46 0.91 -1.27 0.76
N ALA A 47 2.18 -1.17 1.18
CA ALA A 47 2.80 -2.12 2.08
C ALA A 47 2.48 -1.74 3.54
N VAL A 48 1.85 -2.65 4.25
CA VAL A 48 1.58 -2.50 5.68
C VAL A 48 2.61 -3.31 6.47
N ILE A 49 3.46 -2.59 7.21
CA ILE A 49 4.47 -3.22 8.06
C ILE A 49 3.81 -3.62 9.37
N THR A 50 3.91 -4.90 9.72
CA THR A 50 3.27 -5.47 10.92
C THR A 50 4.26 -6.30 11.73
N ASP A 51 3.92 -6.56 12.99
CA ASP A 51 4.57 -7.58 13.81
C ASP A 51 4.06 -9.00 13.50
N SER A 52 4.65 -9.99 14.14
CA SER A 52 4.34 -11.42 13.93
C SER A 52 2.91 -11.82 14.35
N ASP A 53 2.25 -11.05 15.22
CA ASP A 53 0.97 -11.42 15.83
C ASP A 53 -0.25 -10.72 15.17
N SER A 54 -0.06 -10.07 14.05
CA SER A 54 -1.05 -9.18 13.41
C SER A 54 -2.12 -9.89 12.55
N LYS A 55 -2.41 -11.17 12.76
CA LYS A 55 -3.41 -11.93 11.95
C LYS A 55 -4.77 -11.27 11.84
N LYS A 56 -5.25 -10.61 12.92
CA LYS A 56 -6.52 -9.88 12.90
C LYS A 56 -6.44 -8.66 11.99
N LEU A 57 -5.32 -7.93 12.03
CA LEU A 57 -5.06 -6.77 11.20
C LEU A 57 -5.00 -7.18 9.72
N TRP A 58 -4.29 -8.26 9.39
CA TRP A 58 -4.18 -8.78 8.04
C TRP A 58 -5.55 -9.09 7.43
N LYS A 59 -6.37 -9.88 8.16
CA LYS A 59 -7.74 -10.19 7.73
C LYS A 59 -8.61 -8.95 7.56
N HIS A 60 -8.42 -7.95 8.40
CA HIS A 60 -9.19 -6.71 8.37
C HIS A 60 -8.80 -5.79 7.19
N LEU A 61 -7.53 -5.79 6.79
CA LEU A 61 -7.00 -4.92 5.75
C LEU A 61 -6.80 -5.61 4.40
N SER A 62 -7.00 -6.94 4.32
CA SER A 62 -6.79 -7.70 3.10
C SER A 62 -7.72 -7.22 1.99
N GLN A 63 -7.15 -6.52 1.01
CA GLN A 63 -7.85 -6.00 -0.17
C GLN A 63 -6.87 -5.78 -1.32
N LYS A 64 -7.37 -5.52 -2.52
CA LYS A 64 -6.55 -5.25 -3.70
C LYS A 64 -5.57 -4.08 -3.45
N GLY A 65 -4.32 -4.26 -3.86
CA GLY A 65 -3.27 -3.24 -3.72
C GLY A 65 -2.71 -3.11 -2.30
N VAL A 66 -3.03 -4.05 -1.39
CA VAL A 66 -2.44 -4.11 -0.04
C VAL A 66 -1.60 -5.37 0.09
N ILE A 67 -0.35 -5.19 0.52
CA ILE A 67 0.57 -6.27 0.88
C ILE A 67 1.02 -6.12 2.33
N PHE A 68 1.47 -7.22 2.93
CA PHE A 68 1.89 -7.24 4.32
C PHE A 68 3.35 -7.68 4.41
N LEU A 69 4.15 -6.84 5.06
CA LEU A 69 5.54 -7.14 5.36
C LEU A 69 5.69 -7.31 6.88
N LYS A 70 6.36 -8.36 7.29
CA LYS A 70 6.61 -8.63 8.72
C LYS A 70 7.94 -8.02 9.11
N ALA A 71 7.92 -7.23 10.16
CA ALA A 71 9.14 -6.82 10.86
C ALA A 71 9.50 -7.87 11.91
N GLU A 72 10.78 -8.22 11.98
CA GLU A 72 11.29 -9.15 12.99
C GLU A 72 11.30 -8.48 14.38
N PRO A 73 11.31 -9.26 15.49
CA PRO A 73 11.20 -8.72 16.85
C PRO A 73 12.28 -7.69 17.24
N ASP A 74 13.46 -7.76 16.66
CA ASP A 74 14.52 -6.78 16.85
C ASP A 74 14.23 -5.47 16.11
N GLN A 75 13.61 -5.53 14.94
CA GLN A 75 13.22 -4.39 14.12
C GLN A 75 11.99 -3.66 14.69
N THR A 76 11.11 -4.34 15.43
CA THR A 76 9.92 -3.72 16.04
C THR A 76 10.22 -2.80 17.21
N LYS A 77 11.47 -2.70 17.65
CA LYS A 77 11.89 -1.79 18.73
C LYS A 77 11.97 -0.33 18.29
N ASN A 78 12.17 -0.08 17.00
CA ASN A 78 12.33 1.24 16.43
C ASN A 78 11.50 1.39 15.16
N ILE A 79 10.68 2.45 15.07
CA ILE A 79 9.85 2.75 13.89
C ILE A 79 10.70 2.93 12.64
N PHE A 80 11.89 3.48 12.74
CA PHE A 80 12.78 3.69 11.61
C PHE A 80 13.25 2.35 11.00
N GLN A 81 13.55 1.37 11.83
CA GLN A 81 13.88 0.02 11.36
C GLN A 81 12.70 -0.65 10.64
N CYS A 82 11.47 -0.48 11.15
CA CYS A 82 10.27 -0.95 10.45
C CYS A 82 10.11 -0.28 9.08
N ILE A 83 10.39 1.03 8.99
CA ILE A 83 10.39 1.75 7.70
C ILE A 83 11.43 1.15 6.76
N GLY A 84 12.62 0.83 7.25
CA GLY A 84 13.69 0.16 6.50
C GLY A 84 13.22 -1.11 5.81
N VAL A 85 12.52 -2.01 6.54
CA VAL A 85 11.93 -3.24 5.97
C VAL A 85 11.04 -2.92 4.77
N GLY A 86 10.19 -1.90 4.91
CA GLY A 86 9.33 -1.46 3.83
C GLY A 86 10.10 -0.89 2.64
N LEU A 87 11.08 -0.03 2.88
CA LEU A 87 11.88 0.61 1.85
C LEU A 87 12.73 -0.41 1.07
N GLU A 88 13.36 -1.38 1.74
CA GLU A 88 14.13 -2.47 1.11
C GLU A 88 13.29 -3.32 0.15
N TYR A 89 12.02 -3.54 0.48
CA TYR A 89 11.10 -4.23 -0.40
C TYR A 89 10.65 -3.32 -1.57
N MET A 90 10.19 -2.12 -1.24
CA MET A 90 9.53 -1.24 -2.21
C MET A 90 10.50 -0.67 -3.26
N GLN A 91 11.77 -0.39 -2.92
CA GLN A 91 12.76 0.15 -3.87
C GLN A 91 13.02 -0.73 -5.08
N LYS A 92 12.70 -2.03 -5.00
CA LYS A 92 12.89 -2.99 -6.10
C LYS A 92 11.83 -2.85 -7.20
N ASN A 93 10.66 -2.32 -6.84
CA ASN A 93 9.46 -2.36 -7.67
C ASN A 93 8.84 -0.99 -7.94
N PHE A 94 9.26 0.04 -7.18
CA PHE A 94 8.69 1.37 -7.26
C PHE A 94 9.78 2.44 -7.38
N ASP A 95 9.53 3.40 -8.27
CA ASP A 95 10.41 4.55 -8.48
C ASP A 95 10.37 5.52 -7.28
N ARG A 96 9.20 5.58 -6.61
CA ARG A 96 8.93 6.48 -5.49
C ARG A 96 8.10 5.78 -4.42
N VAL A 97 8.34 6.13 -3.16
CA VAL A 97 7.64 5.53 -2.01
C VAL A 97 7.17 6.63 -1.05
N LEU A 98 5.89 6.61 -0.73
CA LEU A 98 5.30 7.40 0.35
C LEU A 98 5.42 6.63 1.67
N VAL A 99 5.85 7.31 2.73
CA VAL A 99 6.02 6.69 4.05
C VAL A 99 5.15 7.40 5.07
N ALA A 100 4.34 6.67 5.81
CA ALA A 100 3.53 7.19 6.90
C ALA A 100 3.52 6.27 8.12
N PRO A 101 3.70 6.80 9.35
CA PRO A 101 3.42 6.05 10.56
C PRO A 101 1.92 5.77 10.71
N GLY A 102 1.56 4.63 11.30
CA GLY A 102 0.17 4.12 11.38
C GLY A 102 -0.77 4.91 12.30
N ASN A 103 -0.37 6.09 12.76
CA ASN A 103 -1.13 6.95 13.67
C ASN A 103 -1.50 8.33 13.06
N ILE A 104 -1.43 8.48 11.75
CA ILE A 104 -1.79 9.72 11.03
C ILE A 104 -2.94 9.44 10.06
N PRO A 105 -4.18 9.24 10.54
CA PRO A 105 -5.27 8.71 9.74
C PRO A 105 -5.98 9.73 8.86
N LEU A 106 -5.72 11.03 9.02
CA LEU A 106 -6.59 12.08 8.47
C LEU A 106 -5.91 12.95 7.41
N PHE A 107 -4.78 12.55 6.85
CA PHE A 107 -4.20 13.23 5.71
C PHE A 107 -5.07 13.04 4.46
N LEU A 108 -5.17 14.09 3.66
CA LEU A 108 -6.05 14.13 2.49
C LEU A 108 -5.40 13.47 1.25
N PRO A 109 -6.19 12.87 0.35
CA PRO A 109 -5.70 12.44 -0.96
C PRO A 109 -5.01 13.57 -1.73
N LYS A 110 -5.56 14.78 -1.70
CA LYS A 110 -4.98 15.96 -2.33
C LYS A 110 -3.54 16.25 -1.86
N THR A 111 -3.27 16.12 -0.57
CA THR A 111 -1.90 16.24 -0.03
C THR A 111 -0.95 15.22 -0.67
N VAL A 112 -1.41 13.98 -0.86
CA VAL A 112 -0.62 12.95 -1.54
C VAL A 112 -0.37 13.34 -3.00
N GLU A 113 -1.36 13.83 -3.71
CA GLU A 113 -1.25 14.32 -5.11
C GLU A 113 -0.23 15.48 -5.22
N GLU A 114 -0.27 16.44 -4.28
CA GLU A 114 0.70 17.54 -4.22
C GLU A 114 2.13 17.04 -3.98
N LEU A 115 2.33 16.06 -3.11
CA LEU A 115 3.62 15.41 -2.92
C LEU A 115 4.10 14.68 -4.19
N LEU A 116 3.18 13.98 -4.87
CA LEU A 116 3.49 13.27 -6.12
C LEU A 116 3.87 14.20 -7.27
N ALA A 117 3.50 15.47 -7.23
CA ALA A 117 3.90 16.48 -8.20
C ALA A 117 5.36 16.95 -8.01
N SER A 118 5.98 16.71 -6.87
CA SER A 118 7.37 17.07 -6.60
C SER A 118 8.35 16.27 -7.48
N ASN A 119 9.41 16.95 -7.92
CA ASN A 119 10.53 16.34 -8.64
C ASN A 119 11.79 16.21 -7.76
N LYS A 120 11.68 16.49 -6.45
CA LYS A 120 12.79 16.34 -5.52
C LYS A 120 12.90 14.90 -5.00
N GLU A 121 14.07 14.60 -4.46
CA GLU A 121 14.37 13.27 -3.94
C GLU A 121 13.58 12.96 -2.68
N ILE A 122 13.27 13.99 -1.89
CA ILE A 122 12.44 13.93 -0.69
C ILE A 122 11.44 15.07 -0.72
N ALA A 123 10.13 14.77 -0.62
CA ALA A 123 9.09 15.80 -0.46
C ALA A 123 8.37 15.60 0.89
N ILE A 124 8.27 16.68 1.64
CA ILE A 124 7.77 16.70 3.02
C ILE A 124 6.59 17.68 3.08
N PRO A 125 5.38 17.24 3.48
CA PRO A 125 4.28 18.17 3.64
C PRO A 125 4.45 19.00 4.90
N THR A 126 4.06 20.28 4.84
CA THR A 126 4.08 21.19 5.99
C THR A 126 2.73 21.86 6.18
N TYR A 127 2.30 21.96 7.44
CA TYR A 127 1.11 22.70 7.85
C TYR A 127 1.47 23.62 9.02
N GLU A 128 1.19 24.91 8.90
CA GLU A 128 1.55 25.92 9.93
C GLU A 128 3.01 25.78 10.40
N TYR A 129 3.94 25.68 9.45
CA TYR A 129 5.40 25.52 9.68
C TYR A 129 5.81 24.21 10.40
N GLN A 130 4.90 23.25 10.54
CA GLN A 130 5.19 21.94 11.11
C GLN A 130 5.27 20.91 10.00
N ASN A 131 6.34 20.11 10.00
CA ASN A 131 6.49 18.97 9.09
C ASN A 131 5.52 17.87 9.47
N GLY A 132 4.98 17.17 8.46
CA GLY A 132 4.02 16.10 8.65
C GLY A 132 4.27 14.89 7.75
N TYR A 133 3.26 14.07 7.65
CA TYR A 133 3.25 12.83 6.88
C TYR A 133 2.02 12.78 5.94
N PRO A 134 2.10 11.98 4.85
CA PRO A 134 3.20 11.10 4.44
C PRO A 134 4.39 11.88 3.88
N VAL A 135 5.58 11.27 3.92
CA VAL A 135 6.78 11.79 3.26
C VAL A 135 7.01 11.00 1.98
N LEU A 136 7.29 11.67 0.86
CA LEU A 136 7.66 11.04 -0.41
C LEU A 136 9.17 10.91 -0.50
N LEU A 137 9.64 9.72 -0.89
CA LEU A 137 11.04 9.40 -1.17
C LEU A 137 11.17 8.90 -2.61
N SER A 138 12.11 9.43 -3.39
CA SER A 138 12.52 8.87 -4.68
C SER A 138 13.53 7.74 -4.49
N GLY A 139 13.88 7.03 -5.57
CA GLY A 139 14.86 5.95 -5.50
C GLY A 139 16.19 6.35 -4.86
N ASN A 140 16.72 7.56 -5.19
CA ASN A 140 17.95 8.06 -4.56
C ASN A 140 17.74 8.44 -3.09
N GLY A 141 16.62 9.12 -2.77
CA GLY A 141 16.24 9.43 -1.39
C GLY A 141 16.09 8.16 -0.54
N ILE A 142 15.49 7.09 -1.10
CA ILE A 142 15.39 5.78 -0.44
C ILE A 142 16.78 5.22 -0.14
N SER A 143 17.68 5.23 -1.13
CA SER A 143 19.03 4.68 -0.99
C SER A 143 19.83 5.43 0.09
N GLU A 144 19.74 6.76 0.14
CA GLU A 144 20.41 7.55 1.18
C GLU A 144 19.84 7.25 2.58
N ILE A 145 18.51 7.18 2.71
CA ILE A 145 17.86 6.85 3.99
C ILE A 145 18.26 5.46 4.49
N LEU A 146 18.32 4.47 3.61
CA LEU A 146 18.72 3.10 3.97
C LEU A 146 20.19 2.98 4.39
N ASN A 147 21.06 3.89 3.94
CA ASN A 147 22.47 3.92 4.35
C ASN A 147 22.69 4.51 5.76
N ILE A 148 21.67 5.15 6.37
CA ILE A 148 21.76 5.72 7.71
C ILE A 148 21.34 4.66 8.73
N GLN A 149 22.31 4.11 9.46
CA GLN A 149 22.06 2.97 10.37
C GLN A 149 21.51 3.39 11.74
N ASP A 150 21.92 4.54 12.29
CA ASP A 150 21.65 4.93 13.68
C ASP A 150 20.62 6.06 13.84
N ALA A 151 19.70 6.22 12.89
CA ALA A 151 18.66 7.22 13.04
C ALA A 151 17.57 6.78 14.03
N ALA A 152 17.21 7.69 14.93
CA ALA A 152 16.11 7.45 15.87
C ALA A 152 14.72 7.49 15.21
N SER A 153 14.59 8.19 14.07
CA SER A 153 13.33 8.37 13.34
C SER A 153 13.62 8.70 11.87
N LEU A 154 12.56 8.64 11.04
CA LEU A 154 12.66 9.05 9.64
C LEU A 154 13.05 10.54 9.53
N GLU A 155 12.53 11.40 10.39
CA GLU A 155 12.87 12.82 10.42
C GLU A 155 14.36 13.04 10.69
N SER A 156 14.92 12.29 11.65
CA SER A 156 16.37 12.40 11.95
C SER A 156 17.22 11.87 10.81
N ALA A 157 16.78 10.82 10.10
CA ALA A 157 17.45 10.32 8.90
C ALA A 157 17.38 11.34 7.74
N ILE A 158 16.22 11.93 7.51
CA ILE A 158 16.03 12.99 6.49
C ILE A 158 16.93 14.20 6.80
N PHE A 159 17.09 14.55 8.07
CA PHE A 159 17.98 15.65 8.45
C PHE A 159 19.45 15.34 8.14
N GLN A 160 19.88 14.11 8.35
CA GLN A 160 21.27 13.67 8.12
C GLN A 160 21.61 13.46 6.64
N CYS A 161 20.62 13.07 5.80
CA CYS A 161 20.88 12.76 4.39
C CYS A 161 21.15 14.01 3.54
N THR A 162 21.89 13.85 2.46
CA THR A 162 22.26 14.91 1.50
C THR A 162 21.26 15.07 0.36
N ALA A 163 20.33 14.14 0.22
CA ALA A 163 19.29 14.16 -0.79
C ALA A 163 18.55 15.51 -0.85
N SER A 164 18.20 15.94 -2.05
CA SER A 164 17.48 17.21 -2.28
C SER A 164 16.09 17.13 -1.68
N LYS A 165 15.71 18.15 -0.90
CA LYS A 165 14.47 18.22 -0.14
C LYS A 165 13.55 19.33 -0.66
N GLU A 166 12.24 19.07 -0.63
CA GLU A 166 11.20 20.07 -0.84
C GLU A 166 10.21 20.02 0.32
N TYR A 167 9.90 21.19 0.88
CA TYR A 167 8.88 21.36 1.91
C TYR A 167 7.65 21.96 1.24
N ILE A 168 6.58 21.18 1.16
CA ILE A 168 5.35 21.55 0.45
C ILE A 168 4.32 22.01 1.46
N SER A 169 3.95 23.32 1.39
CA SER A 169 2.90 23.86 2.24
C SER A 169 1.54 23.40 1.76
N VAL A 170 0.81 22.67 2.61
CA VAL A 170 -0.51 22.11 2.33
C VAL A 170 -1.56 22.66 3.30
N ASP A 171 -2.81 22.80 2.84
CA ASP A 171 -3.94 23.14 3.71
C ASP A 171 -4.58 21.86 4.29
N ASP A 172 -3.77 21.09 5.01
CA ASP A 172 -4.18 19.81 5.57
C ASP A 172 -3.55 19.58 6.95
N SER A 173 -4.27 19.94 8.00
CA SER A 173 -3.83 19.63 9.38
C SER A 173 -3.82 18.11 9.69
N GLY A 174 -4.35 17.28 8.78
CA GLY A 174 -4.36 15.82 8.90
C GLY A 174 -2.99 15.17 8.76
N ILE A 175 -2.01 15.88 8.19
CA ILE A 175 -0.62 15.46 8.09
C ILE A 175 0.10 15.37 9.45
N LEU A 176 -0.38 16.10 10.44
CA LEU A 176 0.22 16.14 11.75
C LEU A 176 -0.21 14.97 12.62
N LYS A 177 0.68 14.57 13.55
CA LYS A 177 0.38 13.52 14.52
C LYS A 177 -0.91 13.87 15.27
N GLN A 178 -1.84 12.92 15.31
CA GLN A 178 -3.13 13.10 15.98
C GLN A 178 -2.92 13.13 17.51
N THR A 179 -3.14 14.29 18.12
CA THR A 179 -3.02 14.51 19.57
C THR A 179 -4.33 14.35 20.32
N LYS A 180 -5.49 14.53 19.63
CA LYS A 180 -6.82 14.41 20.25
C LYS A 180 -7.39 13.02 19.98
N PRO A 181 -8.13 12.43 20.93
CA PRO A 181 -8.84 11.17 20.68
C PRO A 181 -9.75 11.30 19.45
N LEU A 182 -9.71 10.30 18.55
CA LEU A 182 -10.48 10.32 17.29
C LEU A 182 -11.98 10.51 17.48
N LYS A 183 -12.54 10.05 18.62
CA LYS A 183 -13.96 10.31 19.00
C LYS A 183 -14.31 11.80 19.04
N ASN A 184 -13.34 12.67 19.28
CA ASN A 184 -13.52 14.13 19.33
C ASN A 184 -13.33 14.79 17.93
N CYS A 185 -12.97 14.01 16.92
CA CYS A 185 -12.68 14.49 15.56
C CYS A 185 -13.85 14.26 14.57
N LYS A 186 -15.08 14.12 15.05
CA LYS A 186 -16.25 13.75 14.22
C LYS A 186 -16.40 14.61 12.97
N LYS A 187 -16.34 15.94 13.09
CA LYS A 187 -16.46 16.84 11.93
C LYS A 187 -15.36 16.60 10.90
N ARG A 188 -14.10 16.47 11.34
CA ARG A 188 -12.97 16.17 10.44
C ARG A 188 -13.11 14.82 9.76
N ILE A 189 -13.58 13.80 10.49
CA ILE A 189 -13.83 12.47 9.93
C ILE A 189 -14.91 12.53 8.85
N VAL A 190 -15.99 13.28 9.06
CA VAL A 190 -17.05 13.45 8.05
C VAL A 190 -16.51 14.17 6.80
N MET A 191 -15.75 15.25 6.97
CA MET A 191 -15.11 15.94 5.84
C MET A 191 -14.13 15.03 5.11
N HIS A 192 -13.31 14.30 5.84
CA HIS A 192 -12.38 13.33 5.26
C HIS A 192 -13.12 12.21 4.50
N ASN A 193 -14.26 11.71 5.01
CA ASN A 193 -15.07 10.73 4.30
C ASN A 193 -15.49 11.20 2.91
N ARG A 194 -15.89 12.47 2.77
CA ARG A 194 -16.24 13.06 1.46
C ARG A 194 -15.09 12.96 0.47
N GLN A 195 -13.87 13.23 0.93
CA GLN A 195 -12.66 13.14 0.10
C GLN A 195 -12.27 11.70 -0.26
N LEU A 196 -12.66 10.73 0.57
CA LEU A 196 -12.41 9.31 0.33
C LEU A 196 -13.49 8.63 -0.52
N THR A 197 -14.66 9.28 -0.66
CA THR A 197 -15.78 8.68 -1.42
C THR A 197 -15.36 8.52 -2.88
N ARG A 198 -15.48 7.31 -3.39
CA ARG A 198 -15.13 6.95 -4.76
C ARG A 198 -15.97 5.76 -5.22
N PRO A 199 -16.19 5.59 -6.53
CA PRO A 199 -16.74 4.37 -7.07
C PRO A 199 -15.75 3.22 -6.88
N VAL A 200 -16.24 2.03 -6.59
CA VAL A 200 -15.44 0.80 -6.55
C VAL A 200 -15.99 -0.17 -7.57
N LEU A 201 -15.16 -0.51 -8.55
CA LEU A 201 -15.51 -1.45 -9.60
C LEU A 201 -14.87 -2.81 -9.30
N GLY A 202 -15.69 -3.85 -9.25
CA GLY A 202 -15.23 -5.24 -9.22
C GLY A 202 -15.44 -5.89 -10.58
N VAL A 203 -14.36 -6.35 -11.21
CA VAL A 203 -14.41 -7.05 -12.49
C VAL A 203 -14.08 -8.51 -12.30
N SER A 204 -14.81 -9.40 -12.93
CA SER A 204 -14.47 -10.82 -13.00
C SER A 204 -14.82 -11.39 -14.36
N LEU A 205 -14.00 -12.33 -14.87
CA LEU A 205 -14.37 -13.18 -15.99
C LEU A 205 -15.10 -14.41 -15.46
N ASN A 206 -16.18 -14.82 -16.13
CA ASN A 206 -16.99 -15.93 -15.65
C ASN A 206 -17.58 -16.79 -16.79
N HIS A 207 -17.78 -18.08 -16.47
CA HIS A 207 -18.61 -19.03 -17.20
C HIS A 207 -19.68 -19.56 -16.24
N GLY A 208 -20.68 -18.71 -15.91
CA GLY A 208 -21.67 -19.02 -14.87
C GLY A 208 -21.17 -18.80 -13.45
N LYS A 209 -19.86 -18.95 -13.16
CA LYS A 209 -19.20 -18.61 -11.91
C LYS A 209 -17.92 -17.83 -12.20
N PRO A 210 -17.54 -16.88 -11.35
CA PRO A 210 -16.28 -16.16 -11.48
C PRO A 210 -15.09 -17.13 -11.42
N PHE A 211 -14.19 -17.05 -12.38
CA PHE A 211 -12.99 -17.87 -12.43
C PHE A 211 -11.69 -17.07 -12.53
N PHE A 212 -11.76 -15.77 -12.89
CA PHE A 212 -10.60 -14.90 -12.98
C PHE A 212 -10.99 -13.48 -12.52
N ASP A 213 -10.30 -12.97 -11.51
CA ASP A 213 -10.60 -11.68 -10.90
C ASP A 213 -9.30 -10.97 -10.42
N SER A 214 -9.45 -9.79 -9.84
CA SER A 214 -8.33 -8.99 -9.35
C SER A 214 -7.46 -9.68 -8.28
N ARG A 215 -8.00 -10.68 -7.55
CA ARG A 215 -7.22 -11.44 -6.55
C ARG A 215 -6.22 -12.37 -7.23
N ILE A 216 -6.68 -13.04 -8.29
CA ILE A 216 -5.79 -13.91 -9.10
C ILE A 216 -4.73 -13.05 -9.78
N VAL A 217 -5.10 -11.91 -10.34
CA VAL A 217 -4.15 -10.96 -10.98
C VAL A 217 -3.10 -10.49 -9.98
N THR A 218 -3.51 -10.09 -8.78
CA THR A 218 -2.57 -9.72 -7.70
C THR A 218 -1.62 -10.87 -7.35
N LEU A 219 -2.14 -12.10 -7.26
CA LEU A 219 -1.33 -13.28 -7.01
C LEU A 219 -0.34 -13.53 -8.15
N LEU A 220 -0.75 -13.38 -9.41
CA LEU A 220 0.12 -13.56 -10.57
C LEU A 220 1.25 -12.51 -10.59
N HIS A 221 0.97 -11.24 -10.31
CA HIS A 221 1.99 -10.21 -10.18
C HIS A 221 3.04 -10.57 -9.13
N LEU A 222 2.59 -10.98 -7.95
CA LEU A 222 3.50 -11.35 -6.86
C LEU A 222 4.28 -12.64 -7.16
N VAL A 223 3.71 -13.58 -7.89
CA VAL A 223 4.44 -14.76 -8.37
C VAL A 223 5.49 -14.38 -9.41
N ASP A 224 5.18 -13.45 -10.29
CA ASP A 224 6.12 -12.96 -11.30
C ASP A 224 7.31 -12.23 -10.66
N GLU A 225 7.05 -11.48 -9.59
CA GLU A 225 8.05 -10.75 -8.81
C GLU A 225 8.91 -11.69 -7.96
N THR A 226 8.26 -12.56 -7.17
CA THR A 226 8.94 -13.39 -6.17
C THR A 226 9.44 -14.73 -6.70
N HIS A 227 8.97 -15.12 -7.88
CA HIS A 227 9.15 -16.48 -8.44
C HIS A 227 8.70 -17.60 -7.50
N SER A 228 7.76 -17.30 -6.59
CA SER A 228 7.27 -18.22 -5.55
C SER A 228 5.80 -17.98 -5.21
N VAL A 229 4.97 -18.98 -5.48
CA VAL A 229 3.55 -18.95 -5.03
C VAL A 229 3.45 -18.87 -3.51
N ARG A 230 4.38 -19.48 -2.75
CA ARG A 230 4.38 -19.43 -1.29
C ARG A 230 4.63 -18.01 -0.79
N LEU A 231 5.68 -17.35 -1.28
CA LEU A 231 5.97 -15.96 -0.89
C LEU A 231 4.85 -15.00 -1.32
N ALA A 232 4.28 -15.20 -2.52
CA ALA A 232 3.14 -14.42 -2.97
C ALA A 232 1.94 -14.58 -2.01
N CYS A 233 1.63 -15.81 -1.56
CA CYS A 233 0.59 -16.07 -0.56
C CYS A 233 0.87 -15.36 0.77
N ASP A 234 2.11 -15.38 1.22
CA ASP A 234 2.52 -14.72 2.47
C ASP A 234 2.33 -13.20 2.38
N LEU A 235 2.64 -12.59 1.23
CA LEU A 235 2.46 -11.14 1.01
C LEU A 235 0.98 -10.70 1.02
N VAL A 236 0.06 -11.53 0.47
CA VAL A 236 -1.39 -11.20 0.48
C VAL A 236 -2.16 -11.90 1.60
N GLN A 237 -1.47 -12.67 2.44
CA GLN A 237 -2.04 -13.37 3.60
C GLN A 237 -3.19 -14.33 3.26
N ILE A 238 -3.04 -15.10 2.17
CA ILE A 238 -3.92 -16.21 1.82
C ILE A 238 -3.22 -17.56 2.03
N SER A 239 -4.00 -18.61 2.27
CA SER A 239 -3.41 -19.95 2.39
C SER A 239 -2.90 -20.46 1.04
N TYR A 240 -1.83 -21.23 1.06
CA TYR A 240 -1.29 -21.87 -0.14
C TYR A 240 -2.32 -22.73 -0.88
N SER A 241 -3.18 -23.45 -0.14
CA SER A 241 -4.28 -24.22 -0.72
C SER A 241 -5.33 -23.33 -1.40
N THR A 242 -5.67 -22.18 -0.80
CA THR A 242 -6.59 -21.21 -1.41
C THR A 242 -6.04 -20.70 -2.73
N ALA A 243 -4.74 -20.31 -2.75
CA ALA A 243 -4.10 -19.81 -3.97
C ALA A 243 -4.14 -20.86 -5.09
N TRP A 244 -3.79 -22.12 -4.77
CA TRP A 244 -3.83 -23.19 -5.77
C TRP A 244 -5.24 -23.52 -6.24
N ASN A 245 -6.24 -23.48 -5.38
CA ASN A 245 -7.64 -23.65 -5.78
C ASN A 245 -8.07 -22.55 -6.76
N MET A 246 -7.68 -21.30 -6.50
CA MET A 246 -7.96 -20.18 -7.42
C MET A 246 -7.27 -20.36 -8.76
N LEU A 247 -5.97 -20.69 -8.76
CA LEU A 247 -5.18 -20.90 -9.99
C LEU A 247 -5.70 -22.08 -10.82
N ASN A 248 -5.91 -23.24 -10.17
CA ASN A 248 -6.40 -24.42 -10.85
C ASN A 248 -7.80 -24.21 -11.45
N ASN A 249 -8.70 -23.51 -10.72
CA ASN A 249 -10.01 -23.18 -11.25
C ASN A 249 -9.89 -22.29 -12.50
N ALA A 250 -9.06 -21.26 -12.46
CA ALA A 250 -8.83 -20.38 -13.59
C ALA A 250 -8.19 -21.13 -14.78
N GLU A 251 -7.17 -21.95 -14.55
CA GLU A 251 -6.50 -22.74 -15.58
C GLU A 251 -7.44 -23.76 -16.26
N ASN A 252 -8.32 -24.39 -15.47
CA ASN A 252 -9.34 -25.32 -16.00
C ASN A 252 -10.34 -24.62 -16.93
N GLU A 253 -10.83 -23.43 -16.51
CA GLU A 253 -11.78 -22.65 -17.32
C GLU A 253 -11.13 -22.06 -18.59
N LEU A 254 -9.83 -21.75 -18.53
CA LEU A 254 -9.05 -21.20 -19.64
C LEU A 254 -8.53 -22.28 -20.58
N GLY A 255 -8.39 -23.53 -20.13
CA GLY A 255 -7.80 -24.63 -20.89
C GLY A 255 -6.29 -24.54 -21.10
N TYR A 256 -5.59 -23.70 -20.31
CA TYR A 256 -4.12 -23.58 -20.32
C TYR A 256 -3.59 -23.13 -18.97
N SER A 257 -2.31 -23.46 -18.69
CA SER A 257 -1.65 -23.11 -17.45
C SER A 257 -1.24 -21.64 -17.42
N LEU A 258 -1.48 -20.98 -16.29
CA LEU A 258 -1.03 -19.62 -16.00
C LEU A 258 0.39 -19.60 -15.44
N ILE A 259 0.76 -20.65 -14.66
CA ILE A 259 2.04 -20.79 -13.99
C ILE A 259 2.72 -22.08 -14.43
N ALA A 260 4.00 -21.97 -14.80
CA ALA A 260 4.89 -23.10 -15.03
C ALA A 260 5.76 -23.33 -13.78
N ARG A 261 5.89 -24.60 -13.37
CA ARG A 261 6.82 -25.02 -12.32
C ARG A 261 8.09 -25.56 -12.98
N THR A 262 9.21 -24.95 -12.72
CA THR A 262 10.50 -25.52 -13.05
C THR A 262 10.93 -26.42 -11.89
N ARG A 263 11.16 -27.72 -12.16
CA ARG A 263 11.80 -28.62 -11.20
C ARG A 263 13.22 -28.12 -10.99
N GLY A 264 13.48 -27.48 -9.86
CA GLY A 264 14.83 -27.06 -9.48
C GLY A 264 15.58 -28.25 -8.87
N GLY A 265 16.86 -28.35 -9.21
CA GLY A 265 17.81 -29.13 -8.44
C GLY A 265 18.01 -28.52 -7.03
N SER A 266 19.24 -28.48 -6.52
CA SER A 266 19.62 -28.00 -5.17
C SER A 266 19.14 -26.57 -4.78
N VAL A 267 18.58 -25.77 -5.68
CA VAL A 267 18.15 -24.35 -5.45
C VAL A 267 16.64 -24.17 -5.26
N GLY A 268 15.86 -25.25 -5.13
CA GLY A 268 14.40 -25.18 -4.94
C GLY A 268 13.59 -25.01 -6.24
N SER A 269 12.29 -25.29 -6.21
CA SER A 269 11.40 -25.13 -7.37
C SER A 269 10.98 -23.67 -7.52
N LYS A 270 11.20 -23.10 -8.71
CA LYS A 270 10.71 -21.75 -9.06
C LYS A 270 9.35 -21.86 -9.76
N SER A 271 8.47 -20.93 -9.47
CA SER A 271 7.22 -20.72 -10.18
C SER A 271 7.36 -19.48 -11.07
N ILE A 272 7.10 -19.63 -12.36
CA ILE A 272 7.16 -18.53 -13.32
C ILE A 272 5.84 -18.46 -14.10
N LEU A 273 5.44 -17.27 -14.52
CA LEU A 273 4.29 -17.13 -15.40
C LEU A 273 4.57 -17.77 -16.75
N THR A 274 3.57 -18.44 -17.30
CA THR A 274 3.60 -18.81 -18.72
C THR A 274 3.43 -17.55 -19.58
N GLU A 275 3.81 -17.63 -20.85
CA GLU A 275 3.58 -16.51 -21.79
C GLU A 275 2.09 -16.13 -21.87
N LYS A 276 1.19 -17.14 -21.93
CA LYS A 276 -0.27 -16.92 -21.89
C LYS A 276 -0.72 -16.32 -20.57
N GLY A 277 -0.18 -16.77 -19.45
CA GLY A 277 -0.49 -16.22 -18.13
C GLY A 277 -0.10 -14.75 -18.02
N ARG A 278 1.11 -14.39 -18.47
CA ARG A 278 1.59 -13.00 -18.50
C ARG A 278 0.73 -12.13 -19.42
N LYS A 279 0.40 -12.62 -20.61
CA LYS A 279 -0.47 -11.89 -21.55
C LYS A 279 -1.85 -11.63 -20.95
N LEU A 280 -2.47 -12.63 -20.33
CA LEU A 280 -3.79 -12.48 -19.70
C LEU A 280 -3.74 -11.49 -18.53
N MET A 281 -2.73 -11.58 -17.66
CA MET A 281 -2.52 -10.66 -16.55
C MET A 281 -2.43 -9.20 -17.04
N ASN A 282 -1.54 -8.93 -18.01
CA ASN A 282 -1.35 -7.59 -18.56
C ASN A 282 -2.62 -7.06 -19.27
N THR A 283 -3.33 -7.95 -19.99
CA THR A 283 -4.60 -7.57 -20.65
C THR A 283 -5.68 -7.22 -19.63
N TYR A 284 -5.75 -7.95 -18.52
CA TYR A 284 -6.71 -7.65 -17.46
C TYR A 284 -6.38 -6.32 -16.78
N ASP A 285 -5.10 -6.03 -16.52
CA ASP A 285 -4.68 -4.75 -15.92
C ASP A 285 -5.05 -3.56 -16.82
N GLN A 286 -4.79 -3.67 -18.12
CA GLN A 286 -5.17 -2.62 -19.08
C GLN A 286 -6.68 -2.44 -19.12
N PHE A 287 -7.44 -3.51 -19.21
CA PHE A 287 -8.90 -3.47 -19.22
C PHE A 287 -9.46 -2.84 -17.93
N GLU A 288 -8.92 -3.20 -16.76
CA GLU A 288 -9.32 -2.62 -15.49
C GLU A 288 -8.96 -1.13 -15.39
N ALA A 289 -7.80 -0.73 -15.92
CA ALA A 289 -7.38 0.68 -15.95
C ALA A 289 -8.33 1.52 -16.82
N ASP A 290 -8.68 1.03 -18.01
CA ASP A 290 -9.61 1.72 -18.91
C ASP A 290 -11.02 1.83 -18.28
N LEU A 291 -11.49 0.77 -17.61
CA LEU A 291 -12.76 0.80 -16.89
C LEU A 291 -12.73 1.80 -15.73
N LYS A 292 -11.66 1.87 -14.96
CA LYS A 292 -11.52 2.84 -13.85
C LYS A 292 -11.59 4.27 -14.36
N GLN A 293 -10.89 4.58 -15.44
CA GLN A 293 -10.93 5.91 -16.05
C GLN A 293 -12.35 6.30 -16.46
N ASN A 294 -13.08 5.39 -17.11
CA ASN A 294 -14.47 5.65 -17.52
C ASN A 294 -15.41 5.80 -16.31
N VAL A 295 -15.21 5.00 -15.27
CA VAL A 295 -16.02 5.05 -14.04
C VAL A 295 -15.80 6.37 -13.29
N GLU A 296 -14.57 6.89 -13.21
CA GLU A 296 -14.30 8.21 -12.59
C GLU A 296 -15.01 9.34 -13.37
N ILE A 297 -14.96 9.34 -14.71
CA ILE A 297 -15.68 10.31 -15.54
C ILE A 297 -17.20 10.26 -15.27
N LEU A 298 -17.78 9.04 -15.20
CA LEU A 298 -19.19 8.87 -14.91
C LEU A 298 -19.53 9.27 -13.46
N TYR A 299 -18.65 8.96 -12.52
CA TYR A 299 -18.84 9.34 -11.13
C TYR A 299 -18.89 10.88 -10.99
N ASP A 300 -17.94 11.58 -11.56
CA ASP A 300 -17.92 13.05 -11.53
C ASP A 300 -19.18 13.63 -12.20
N LYS A 301 -19.59 13.08 -13.34
CA LYS A 301 -20.82 13.50 -14.02
C LYS A 301 -22.07 13.39 -13.16
N TYR A 302 -22.22 12.32 -12.36
CA TYR A 302 -23.47 12.03 -11.65
C TYR A 302 -23.44 12.43 -10.16
N PHE A 303 -22.27 12.56 -9.56
CA PHE A 303 -22.12 12.75 -8.11
C PHE A 303 -21.36 14.01 -7.69
N PHE A 304 -20.92 14.84 -8.66
CA PHE A 304 -20.10 16.04 -8.41
C PHE A 304 -20.66 16.95 -7.31
N ASP A 305 -21.97 17.18 -7.31
CA ASP A 305 -22.64 18.07 -6.36
C ASP A 305 -23.17 17.37 -5.08
N MET A 306 -22.92 16.06 -4.91
CA MET A 306 -23.49 15.29 -3.80
C MET A 306 -22.57 15.15 -2.59
N PHE A 307 -21.23 15.33 -2.76
CA PHE A 307 -20.25 15.06 -1.70
C PHE A 307 -19.29 16.22 -1.39
#